data_799f1e3dcfc988c669a104b9f8fd96ff
#
_entry.id   799f1e3dcfc988c669a104b9f8fd96ff
#
_cell.length_a   1.000
_cell.length_b   1.000
_cell.length_c   1.000
_cell.angle_alpha   90.00
_cell.angle_beta   90.00
_cell.angle_gamma   90.00
#
_symmetry.space_group_name_H-M   'P 1'
#
loop_
_entity.id
_entity.type
_entity.pdbx_description
1 polymer ?
#
loop_
_entity_poly.entity_id
_entity_poly.type
_entity_poly.pdbx_seq_one_letter_code
_entity_poly.pdbx_strand_id
1 'polypeptide(L)' 'MYFPKKDIVERLRKEYPVGTRVVLLQMDDVQAPQKGTKGTVRGVDDTGSLLVDWDNGSGLNVIYGIDKVKKLDTVKTI' A
#
# COMPACT_ATOMS: atom_id res chain seq x y z
N MET A 1 6.69 -19.06 11.07
CA MET A 1 6.59 -17.85 10.25
C MET A 1 5.31 -17.89 9.45
N TYR A 2 4.51 -16.85 9.54
CA TYR A 2 3.23 -16.80 8.83
C TYR A 2 3.38 -16.04 7.52
N PHE A 3 2.96 -16.68 6.44
CA PHE A 3 2.85 -16.01 5.15
C PHE A 3 1.37 -16.00 4.74
N PRO A 4 0.87 -14.89 4.19
CA PRO A 4 -0.48 -14.90 3.66
C PRO A 4 -0.61 -15.94 2.56
N LYS A 5 -1.81 -16.47 2.42
CA LYS A 5 -2.09 -17.43 1.36
C LYS A 5 -1.89 -16.78 0.01
N LYS A 6 -1.49 -17.58 -0.96
CA LYS A 6 -1.22 -17.11 -2.32
C LYS A 6 -2.41 -16.36 -2.91
N ASP A 7 -3.64 -16.79 -2.61
CA ASP A 7 -4.85 -16.13 -3.10
C ASP A 7 -5.02 -14.72 -2.52
N ILE A 8 -4.55 -14.49 -1.29
CA ILE A 8 -4.57 -13.15 -0.70
C ILE A 8 -3.61 -12.23 -1.44
N VAL A 9 -2.41 -12.72 -1.73
CA VAL A 9 -1.42 -11.94 -2.49
C VAL A 9 -1.95 -11.61 -3.88
N GLU A 10 -2.56 -12.58 -4.55
CA GLU A 10 -3.15 -12.36 -5.87
C GLU A 10 -4.28 -11.35 -5.83
N ARG A 11 -5.11 -11.41 -4.79
CA ARG A 11 -6.21 -10.44 -4.60
C ARG A 11 -5.64 -9.03 -4.40
N LEU A 12 -4.60 -8.90 -3.58
CA LEU A 12 -3.96 -7.61 -3.36
C LEU A 12 -3.39 -7.03 -4.65
N ARG A 13 -2.80 -7.89 -5.49
CA ARG A 13 -2.26 -7.45 -6.77
C ARG A 13 -3.34 -6.95 -7.71
N LYS A 14 -4.52 -7.54 -7.64
CA LYS A 14 -5.67 -7.09 -8.45
C LYS A 14 -6.28 -5.81 -7.89
N GLU A 15 -6.36 -5.70 -6.57
CA GLU A 15 -6.96 -4.55 -5.91
C GLU A 15 -6.06 -3.32 -5.96
N TYR A 16 -4.74 -3.55 -5.89
CA TYR A 16 -3.73 -2.48 -5.88
C TYR A 16 -2.75 -2.68 -7.03
N PRO A 17 -3.18 -2.54 -8.27
CA PRO A 17 -2.24 -2.64 -9.39
C PRO A 17 -1.20 -1.53 -9.34
N VAL A 18 -0.07 -1.76 -10.02
CA VAL A 18 0.99 -0.76 -10.12
C VAL A 18 0.42 0.56 -10.61
N GLY A 19 0.78 1.63 -9.92
CA GLY A 19 0.27 2.97 -10.23
C GLY A 19 -0.94 3.39 -9.42
N THR A 20 -1.50 2.50 -8.60
CA THR A 20 -2.63 2.85 -7.72
C THR A 20 -2.20 3.89 -6.70
N ARG A 21 -2.99 4.94 -6.56
CA ARG A 21 -2.74 5.98 -5.56
C ARG A 21 -3.43 5.58 -4.25
N VAL A 22 -2.71 5.78 -3.15
CA VAL A 22 -3.21 5.46 -1.81
C VAL A 22 -2.89 6.60 -0.86
N VAL A 23 -3.62 6.63 0.25
CA VAL A 23 -3.34 7.56 1.35
C VAL A 23 -3.14 6.74 2.62
N LEU A 24 -2.13 7.13 3.39
CA LEU A 24 -1.81 6.43 4.65
C LEU A 24 -2.83 6.76 5.72
N LEU A 25 -3.44 5.72 6.28
CA LEU A 25 -4.38 5.85 7.39
C LEU A 25 -3.71 5.52 8.73
N GLN A 26 -2.89 4.48 8.76
CA GLN A 26 -2.26 4.04 10.00
C GLN A 26 -1.01 3.22 9.70
N MET A 27 0.09 3.58 10.33
CA MET A 27 1.33 2.80 10.30
C MET A 27 2.07 3.08 11.60
N ASP A 28 2.25 2.02 12.39
CA ASP A 28 2.85 2.13 13.71
C ASP A 28 4.35 1.86 13.64
N ASP A 29 5.07 2.81 13.08
CA ASP A 29 6.52 2.73 12.89
C ASP A 29 7.09 4.12 13.12
N VAL A 30 8.24 4.19 13.81
CA VAL A 30 8.86 5.49 14.13
C VAL A 30 9.28 6.25 12.88
N GLN A 31 9.50 5.55 11.76
CA GLN A 31 9.88 6.17 10.50
C GLN A 31 8.71 6.29 9.52
N ALA A 32 7.50 6.03 10.00
CA ALA A 32 6.33 6.09 9.15
C ALA A 32 6.11 7.51 8.60
N PRO A 33 5.63 7.63 7.36
CA PRO A 33 5.14 8.90 6.87
C PRO A 33 4.00 9.37 7.76
N GLN A 34 3.73 10.66 7.76
CA GLN A 34 2.59 11.19 8.48
C GLN A 34 1.29 10.60 7.93
N LYS A 35 0.33 10.38 8.83
CA LYS A 35 -1.02 10.04 8.44
C LYS A 35 -1.53 11.06 7.42
N GLY A 36 -2.15 10.58 6.36
CA GLY A 36 -2.61 11.44 5.26
C GLY A 36 -1.62 11.60 4.14
N THR A 37 -0.39 11.09 4.29
CA THR A 37 0.58 11.10 3.20
C THR A 37 0.08 10.22 2.07
N LYS A 38 0.20 10.71 0.84
CA LYS A 38 -0.20 9.95 -0.35
C LYS A 38 1.01 9.25 -0.94
N GLY A 39 0.75 8.18 -1.66
CA GLY A 39 1.80 7.42 -2.32
C GLY A 39 1.27 6.66 -3.53
N THR A 40 2.19 6.01 -4.22
CA THR A 40 1.89 5.25 -5.43
C THR A 40 2.36 3.81 -5.24
N VAL A 41 1.48 2.86 -5.49
CA VAL A 41 1.83 1.44 -5.38
C VAL A 41 2.77 1.05 -6.51
N ARG A 42 3.91 0.44 -6.17
CA ARG A 42 4.88 -0.12 -7.12
C ARG A 42 4.65 -1.60 -7.36
N GLY A 43 3.95 -2.27 -6.47
CA GLY A 43 3.71 -3.70 -6.57
C GLY A 43 3.28 -4.28 -5.23
N VAL A 44 3.13 -5.58 -5.21
CA VAL A 44 2.84 -6.37 -4.01
C VAL A 44 3.84 -7.51 -3.98
N ASP A 45 4.55 -7.68 -2.87
CA ASP A 45 5.51 -8.77 -2.76
C ASP A 45 4.82 -10.08 -2.31
N ASP A 46 5.60 -11.16 -2.26
CA ASP A 46 5.06 -12.47 -1.92
C ASP A 46 4.64 -12.60 -0.45
N THR A 47 5.05 -11.65 0.39
CA THR A 47 4.64 -11.63 1.80
C THR A 47 3.34 -10.87 2.00
N GLY A 48 2.77 -10.30 0.95
CA GLY A 48 1.54 -9.53 1.04
C GLY A 48 1.75 -8.08 1.42
N SER A 49 2.96 -7.57 1.30
CA SER A 49 3.24 -6.16 1.55
C SER A 49 3.04 -5.35 0.28
N LEU A 50 2.39 -4.19 0.41
CA LEU A 50 2.33 -3.22 -0.68
C LEU A 50 3.65 -2.46 -0.72
N LEU A 51 4.27 -2.45 -1.87
CA LEU A 51 5.46 -1.66 -2.11
C LEU A 51 5.01 -0.29 -2.57
N VAL A 52 5.28 0.73 -1.77
CA VAL A 52 4.73 2.08 -2.01
C VAL A 52 5.85 3.11 -2.06
N ASP A 53 5.81 3.94 -3.08
CA ASP A 53 6.61 5.16 -3.15
C ASP A 53 5.77 6.29 -2.59
N TRP A 54 6.09 6.72 -1.38
CA TRP A 54 5.37 7.81 -0.73
C TRP A 54 5.81 9.15 -1.28
N ASP A 55 4.89 10.07 -1.43
CA ASP A 55 5.17 11.39 -2.04
C ASP A 55 6.18 12.20 -1.23
N ASN A 56 6.37 11.88 0.05
CA ASN A 56 7.37 12.54 0.90
C ASN A 56 8.77 11.93 0.77
N GLY A 57 8.97 10.98 -0.13
CA GLY A 57 10.26 10.32 -0.33
C GLY A 57 10.48 9.05 0.49
N SER A 58 9.57 8.72 1.39
CA SER A 58 9.66 7.47 2.14
C SER A 58 9.40 6.27 1.23
N GLY A 59 10.08 5.16 1.50
CA GLY A 59 9.86 3.89 0.79
C GLY A 59 9.35 2.78 1.70
N LEU A 60 8.77 3.11 2.85
CA LEU A 60 8.27 2.08 3.76
C LEU A 60 7.08 1.34 3.16
N ASN A 61 7.12 0.02 3.21
CA ASN A 61 6.07 -0.84 2.68
C ASN A 61 4.89 -0.90 3.65
N VAL A 62 3.71 -1.16 3.09
CA VAL A 62 2.48 -1.35 3.87
C VAL A 62 2.29 -2.84 4.11
N ILE A 63 2.22 -3.26 5.36
CA ILE A 63 2.09 -4.67 5.74
C ILE A 63 0.61 -5.03 5.87
N TYR A 64 0.19 -6.00 5.07
CA TYR A 64 -1.19 -6.47 5.08
C TYR A 64 -1.61 -6.91 6.49
N GLY A 65 -2.76 -6.43 6.94
CA GLY A 65 -3.31 -6.79 8.23
C GLY A 65 -2.76 -6.00 9.42
N ILE A 66 -1.70 -5.21 9.21
CA ILE A 66 -1.08 -4.40 10.27
C ILE A 66 -1.22 -2.92 9.97
N ASP A 67 -0.75 -2.51 8.80
CA ASP A 67 -0.84 -1.11 8.37
C ASP A 67 -2.10 -0.90 7.57
N LYS A 68 -2.59 0.34 7.53
CA LYS A 68 -3.82 0.64 6.83
C LYS A 68 -3.64 1.79 5.86
N VAL A 69 -4.09 1.57 4.65
CA VAL A 69 -4.16 2.60 3.61
C VAL A 69 -5.54 2.60 3.01
N LYS A 70 -5.88 3.71 2.37
CA LYS A 70 -7.11 3.85 1.60
C LYS A 70 -6.74 4.11 0.16
N LYS A 71 -7.36 3.38 -0.75
CA LYS A 71 -7.20 3.62 -2.17
C LYS A 71 -7.89 4.93 -2.53
N LEU A 72 -7.19 5.79 -3.25
CA LEU A 72 -7.76 7.04 -3.72
C LEU A 72 -8.53 6.78 -5.00
N ASP A 73 -9.76 7.29 -5.05
CA ASP A 73 -10.57 7.17 -6.24
C ASP A 73 -9.97 8.02 -7.35
N THR A 74 -9.78 7.39 -8.50
CA THR A 74 -9.41 8.14 -9.69
C THR A 74 -10.69 8.71 -10.26
N VAL A 75 -10.85 10.02 -10.15
CA VAL A 75 -11.95 10.67 -10.82
C VAL A 75 -11.64 10.67 -12.30
N LYS A 76 -12.42 9.91 -13.04
CA LYS A 76 -12.32 9.97 -14.51
C LYS A 76 -13.04 11.23 -14.96
N THR A 77 -12.25 12.17 -15.35
CA THR A 77 -12.78 13.33 -16.03
C THR A 77 -12.87 12.98 -17.52
N ILE A 78 -13.98 13.16 -18.05
CA ILE A 78 -14.18 12.95 -19.47
C ILE A 78 -13.84 14.22 -20.19
#